data_b25c8b776bd2d58a193749d98f6dd081
#
_entry.id   b25c8b776bd2d58a193749d98f6dd081
#
_cell.length_a   1.000
_cell.length_b   1.000
_cell.length_c   1.000
_cell.angle_alpha   90.00
_cell.angle_beta   90.00
_cell.angle_gamma   90.00
#
_symmetry.space_group_name_H-M   'P 1'
#
loop_
_entity.id
_entity.type
_entity.pdbx_description
1 polymer ?
#
loop_
_entity_poly.entity_id
_entity_poly.type
_entity_poly.pdbx_seq_one_letter_code
_entity_poly.pdbx_strand_id
1 'polypeptide(L)'
;MLYYLFQWLDKYDFPGAGMFGYTSFRSLMAIILALLISSIWGDKFINLLKRKQITETQRDASIDPFGVNKVGVPSMGGVIIIFAILIPCLLLGKLSNIYMILMLITTIWLGSLGFADDYIKIFKKDKEGLHGKFKIIGQVGLGLIVGLTLYLSPQVVIRENIEIEKPDGQIEVVHAAKEIKATQTTIPFFKSNNFDYADLVGFMGEHAQTAGWILFVIITIFVVTAVSNGANLNDGMDGMAAGNSAIIGLTLGILAYVSLSLIHISEPT
;
A
#
# COMPACT_ATOMS: atom_id res chain seq x y z
N MET A 1 11.88 6.51 12.04
CA MET A 1 13.04 6.79 12.93
C MET A 1 13.16 8.28 13.26
N LEU A 2 13.24 9.17 12.27
CA LEU A 2 13.29 10.63 12.51
C LEU A 2 12.06 11.13 13.27
N TYR A 3 10.87 10.60 12.99
CA TYR A 3 9.67 10.91 13.76
C TYR A 3 9.86 10.78 15.26
N TYR A 4 10.39 9.67 15.74
CA TYR A 4 10.60 9.43 17.18
C TYR A 4 11.74 10.29 17.74
N LEU A 5 12.79 10.53 16.94
CA LEU A 5 13.89 11.40 17.33
C LEU A 5 13.39 12.83 17.55
N PHE A 6 12.62 13.37 16.60
CA PHE A 6 12.10 14.72 16.72
C PHE A 6 11.00 14.85 17.79
N GLN A 7 10.20 13.81 18.03
CA GLN A 7 9.31 13.79 19.21
C GLN A 7 10.07 13.83 20.54
N TRP A 8 11.24 13.20 20.59
CA TRP A 8 12.09 13.28 21.77
C TRP A 8 12.72 14.68 21.91
N LEU A 9 13.20 15.27 20.81
CA LEU A 9 13.77 16.63 20.80
C LEU A 9 12.73 17.71 21.11
N ASP A 10 11.48 17.50 20.74
CA ASP A 10 10.36 18.43 21.01
C ASP A 10 10.12 18.60 22.52
N LYS A 11 10.43 17.58 23.34
CA LYS A 11 10.37 17.67 24.81
C LYS A 11 11.41 18.64 25.39
N TYR A 12 12.40 19.02 24.62
CA TYR A 12 13.44 19.97 25.00
C TYR A 12 13.31 21.30 24.27
N ASP A 13 12.12 21.60 23.73
CA ASP A 13 11.82 22.83 22.99
C ASP A 13 12.79 23.09 21.82
N PHE A 14 13.26 22.03 21.16
CA PHE A 14 14.15 22.16 20.00
C PHE A 14 13.40 22.82 18.84
N PRO A 15 13.93 23.95 18.28
CA PRO A 15 13.26 24.68 17.22
C PRO A 15 12.93 23.81 16.01
N GLY A 16 11.65 23.78 15.62
CA GLY A 16 11.18 23.02 14.45
C GLY A 16 10.89 21.55 14.70
N ALA A 17 11.18 20.99 15.89
CA ALA A 17 10.90 19.58 16.20
C ALA A 17 9.40 19.26 16.13
N GLY A 18 8.54 20.15 16.60
CA GLY A 18 7.09 19.99 16.57
C GLY A 18 6.51 19.83 15.17
N MET A 19 7.19 20.31 14.11
CA MET A 19 6.73 20.11 12.72
C MET A 19 6.64 18.64 12.33
N PHE A 20 7.51 17.79 12.88
CA PHE A 20 7.47 16.34 12.64
C PHE A 20 6.29 15.64 13.33
N GLY A 21 5.56 16.29 14.18
CA GLY A 21 4.27 15.84 14.72
C GLY A 21 3.19 15.78 13.63
N TYR A 22 3.19 16.75 12.71
CA TYR A 22 2.18 16.85 11.66
C TYR A 22 2.35 15.81 10.56
N THR A 23 1.29 15.06 10.28
CA THR A 23 1.30 14.01 9.23
C THR A 23 1.52 14.60 7.84
N SER A 24 0.92 15.76 7.53
CA SER A 24 1.08 16.46 6.27
C SER A 24 2.53 16.85 6.00
N PHE A 25 3.23 17.39 6.99
CA PHE A 25 4.64 17.74 6.88
C PHE A 25 5.50 16.51 6.58
N ARG A 26 5.31 15.43 7.34
CA ARG A 26 6.06 14.17 7.15
C ARG A 26 5.79 13.54 5.79
N SER A 27 4.55 13.58 5.32
CA SER A 27 4.17 13.04 4.01
C SER A 27 4.83 13.84 2.87
N LEU A 28 4.81 15.18 2.96
CA LEU A 28 5.48 16.03 1.98
C LEU A 28 6.99 15.79 1.96
N MET A 29 7.62 15.75 3.13
CA MET A 29 9.05 15.45 3.25
C MET A 29 9.40 14.06 2.73
N ALA A 30 8.53 13.06 2.92
CA ALA A 30 8.74 11.72 2.39
C ALA A 30 8.69 11.71 0.86
N ILE A 31 7.76 12.45 0.24
CA ILE A 31 7.68 12.59 -1.22
C ILE A 31 8.95 13.25 -1.77
N ILE A 32 9.35 14.38 -1.17
CA ILE A 32 10.56 15.10 -1.60
C ILE A 32 11.80 14.18 -1.49
N LEU A 33 11.94 13.48 -0.37
CA LEU A 33 13.06 12.58 -0.15
C LEU A 33 13.05 11.40 -1.13
N ALA A 34 11.90 10.83 -1.43
CA ALA A 34 11.75 9.77 -2.43
C ALA A 34 12.17 10.23 -3.83
N LEU A 35 11.75 11.44 -4.23
CA LEU A 35 12.14 12.04 -5.49
C LEU A 35 13.64 12.33 -5.55
N LEU A 36 14.24 12.84 -4.49
CA LEU A 36 15.68 13.07 -4.41
C LEU A 36 16.48 11.77 -4.51
N ILE A 37 16.07 10.73 -3.78
CA ILE A 37 16.72 9.41 -3.85
C ILE A 37 16.65 8.86 -5.27
N SER A 38 15.46 8.91 -5.88
CA SER A 38 15.25 8.41 -7.24
C SER A 38 16.09 9.21 -8.27
N SER A 39 16.14 10.54 -8.17
CA SER A 39 16.87 11.39 -9.12
C SER A 39 18.38 11.26 -8.97
N ILE A 40 18.89 11.25 -7.73
CA ILE A 40 20.36 11.27 -7.49
C ILE A 40 20.95 9.88 -7.71
N TRP A 41 20.26 8.83 -7.26
CA TRP A 41 20.78 7.45 -7.29
C TRP A 41 20.28 6.65 -8.49
N GLY A 42 19.21 7.12 -9.17
CA GLY A 42 18.63 6.45 -10.33
C GLY A 42 19.65 6.22 -11.43
N ASP A 43 20.27 7.27 -11.91
CA ASP A 43 21.27 7.19 -12.99
C ASP A 43 22.48 6.34 -12.62
N LYS A 44 22.94 6.45 -11.37
CA LYS A 44 24.07 5.66 -10.88
C LYS A 44 23.73 4.16 -10.87
N PHE A 45 22.51 3.83 -10.42
CA PHE A 45 22.03 2.45 -10.36
C PHE A 45 21.81 1.88 -11.77
N ILE A 46 21.18 2.62 -12.66
CA ILE A 46 21.00 2.25 -14.08
C ILE A 46 22.36 1.98 -14.74
N ASN A 47 23.34 2.86 -14.54
CA ASN A 47 24.68 2.68 -15.07
C ASN A 47 25.40 1.46 -14.46
N LEU A 48 25.16 1.16 -13.18
CA LEU A 48 25.67 -0.06 -12.54
C LEU A 48 25.08 -1.32 -13.17
N LEU A 49 23.76 -1.33 -13.42
CA LEU A 49 23.08 -2.47 -14.07
C LEU A 49 23.59 -2.66 -15.50
N LYS A 50 23.75 -1.59 -16.27
CA LYS A 50 24.33 -1.61 -17.63
C LYS A 50 25.75 -2.19 -17.64
N ARG A 51 26.60 -1.75 -16.70
CA ARG A 51 27.98 -2.27 -16.58
C ARG A 51 28.03 -3.76 -16.25
N LYS A 52 27.08 -4.27 -15.48
CA LYS A 52 26.95 -5.68 -15.14
C LYS A 52 26.24 -6.51 -16.21
N GLN A 53 25.90 -5.90 -17.36
CA GLN A 53 25.16 -6.54 -18.47
C GLN A 53 23.82 -7.16 -18.01
N ILE A 54 23.20 -6.59 -17.00
CA ILE A 54 21.87 -6.97 -16.52
C ILE A 54 20.85 -6.28 -17.42
N THR A 55 20.72 -6.78 -18.65
CA THR A 55 19.86 -6.20 -19.68
C THR A 55 18.86 -7.24 -20.18
N GLU A 56 17.70 -6.78 -20.63
CA GLU A 56 16.72 -7.67 -21.25
C GLU A 56 17.29 -8.35 -22.50
N THR A 57 17.06 -9.65 -22.62
CA THR A 57 17.29 -10.39 -23.86
C THR A 57 16.14 -10.11 -24.82
N GLN A 58 16.48 -10.02 -26.11
CA GLN A 58 15.52 -9.76 -27.18
C GLN A 58 14.32 -10.72 -27.09
N ARG A 59 13.10 -10.17 -27.02
CA ARG A 59 11.87 -10.96 -27.18
C ARG A 59 11.72 -11.38 -28.64
N ASP A 60 11.14 -12.55 -28.88
CA ASP A 60 10.88 -13.01 -30.24
C ASP A 60 10.02 -12.00 -30.99
N ALA A 61 10.41 -11.67 -32.23
CA ALA A 61 9.73 -10.69 -33.07
C ALA A 61 8.23 -11.00 -33.34
N SER A 62 7.80 -12.23 -33.08
CA SER A 62 6.38 -12.63 -33.13
C SER A 62 5.54 -12.08 -31.97
N ILE A 63 6.17 -11.65 -30.87
CA ILE A 63 5.51 -11.17 -29.66
C ILE A 63 5.55 -9.64 -29.58
N ASP A 64 6.49 -8.99 -30.28
CA ASP A 64 6.61 -7.54 -30.38
C ASP A 64 6.44 -7.08 -31.83
N PRO A 65 5.19 -6.90 -32.30
CA PRO A 65 4.88 -6.53 -33.69
C PRO A 65 5.33 -5.10 -34.05
N PHE A 66 5.69 -4.27 -33.07
CA PHE A 66 6.13 -2.90 -33.30
C PHE A 66 7.65 -2.71 -33.28
N GLY A 67 8.42 -3.81 -33.20
CA GLY A 67 9.86 -3.79 -33.40
C GLY A 67 10.65 -2.87 -32.45
N VAL A 68 10.12 -2.58 -31.27
CA VAL A 68 10.82 -1.80 -30.25
C VAL A 68 11.98 -2.66 -29.73
N ASN A 69 13.18 -2.34 -30.24
CA ASN A 69 14.39 -3.09 -29.91
C ASN A 69 14.83 -2.72 -28.48
N LYS A 70 14.39 -3.47 -27.48
CA LYS A 70 14.73 -3.27 -26.05
C LYS A 70 16.12 -3.79 -25.68
N VAL A 71 16.95 -4.11 -26.69
CA VAL A 71 18.33 -4.58 -26.47
C VAL A 71 19.13 -3.49 -25.75
N GLY A 72 19.67 -3.85 -24.58
CA GLY A 72 20.49 -2.94 -23.77
C GLY A 72 19.72 -2.11 -22.74
N VAL A 73 18.40 -2.25 -22.65
CA VAL A 73 17.63 -1.66 -21.56
C VAL A 73 17.90 -2.45 -20.27
N PRO A 74 18.34 -1.79 -19.18
CA PRO A 74 18.59 -2.50 -17.92
C PRO A 74 17.29 -3.04 -17.33
N SER A 75 17.33 -4.28 -16.91
CA SER A 75 16.28 -4.94 -16.15
C SER A 75 16.48 -4.72 -14.63
N MET A 76 15.50 -5.09 -13.79
CA MET A 76 15.54 -4.94 -12.32
C MET A 76 15.52 -3.49 -11.82
N GLY A 77 15.01 -2.54 -12.61
CA GLY A 77 14.87 -1.14 -12.22
C GLY A 77 13.94 -0.91 -11.02
N GLY A 78 13.01 -1.83 -10.78
CA GLY A 78 12.09 -1.78 -9.64
C GLY A 78 12.77 -1.72 -8.26
N VAL A 79 14.00 -2.21 -8.15
CA VAL A 79 14.78 -2.16 -6.90
C VAL A 79 14.99 -0.73 -6.42
N ILE A 80 15.28 0.21 -7.32
CA ILE A 80 15.48 1.60 -6.93
C ILE A 80 14.18 2.26 -6.47
N ILE A 81 13.06 1.90 -7.11
CA ILE A 81 11.72 2.40 -6.72
C ILE A 81 11.40 1.93 -5.30
N ILE A 82 11.65 0.65 -5.00
CA ILE A 82 11.43 0.08 -3.67
C ILE A 82 12.27 0.83 -2.62
N PHE A 83 13.56 1.05 -2.86
CA PHE A 83 14.41 1.80 -1.94
C PHE A 83 13.98 3.26 -1.80
N ALA A 84 13.60 3.91 -2.89
CA ALA A 84 13.11 5.29 -2.88
C ALA A 84 11.81 5.46 -2.07
N ILE A 85 10.98 4.42 -1.95
CA ILE A 85 9.78 4.41 -1.13
C ILE A 85 10.09 3.99 0.32
N LEU A 86 10.82 2.88 0.50
CA LEU A 86 11.05 2.32 1.83
C LEU A 86 11.87 3.23 2.74
N ILE A 87 12.93 3.87 2.21
CA ILE A 87 13.82 4.71 3.04
C ILE A 87 13.06 5.89 3.65
N PRO A 88 12.30 6.72 2.90
CA PRO A 88 11.51 7.79 3.49
C PRO A 88 10.42 7.30 4.44
N CYS A 89 9.75 6.19 4.11
CA CYS A 89 8.73 5.61 4.98
C CYS A 89 9.29 5.14 6.31
N LEU A 90 10.47 4.51 6.33
CA LEU A 90 11.16 4.09 7.55
C LEU A 90 11.66 5.29 8.38
N LEU A 91 12.13 6.36 7.72
CA LEU A 91 12.64 7.53 8.39
C LEU A 91 11.53 8.39 9.00
N LEU A 92 10.46 8.65 8.26
CA LEU A 92 9.44 9.65 8.57
C LEU A 92 8.12 9.03 9.04
N GLY A 93 7.89 7.74 8.77
CA GLY A 93 6.67 7.04 9.15
C GLY A 93 6.57 6.79 10.66
N LYS A 94 5.31 6.79 11.16
CA LYS A 94 4.98 6.34 12.51
C LYS A 94 4.95 4.81 12.53
N LEU A 95 6.10 4.19 12.86
CA LEU A 95 6.26 2.73 12.82
C LEU A 95 5.45 1.98 13.89
N SER A 96 4.85 2.68 14.85
CA SER A 96 3.89 2.08 15.80
C SER A 96 2.49 1.87 15.19
N ASN A 97 2.22 2.43 14.02
CA ASN A 97 0.93 2.27 13.33
C ASN A 97 0.93 0.96 12.54
N ILE A 98 -0.05 0.10 12.82
CA ILE A 98 -0.17 -1.22 12.19
C ILE A 98 -0.32 -1.15 10.66
N TYR A 99 -1.01 -0.14 10.14
CA TYR A 99 -1.16 0.05 8.70
C TYR A 99 0.16 0.40 8.02
N MET A 100 1.01 1.22 8.69
CA MET A 100 2.35 1.52 8.20
C MET A 100 3.22 0.27 8.15
N ILE A 101 3.15 -0.58 9.19
CA ILE A 101 3.89 -1.85 9.23
C ILE A 101 3.42 -2.77 8.10
N LEU A 102 2.10 -2.91 7.91
CA LEU A 102 1.54 -3.73 6.83
C LEU A 102 1.98 -3.23 5.44
N MET A 103 1.98 -1.93 5.20
CA MET A 103 2.44 -1.34 3.93
C MET A 103 3.92 -1.64 3.68
N LEU A 104 4.77 -1.53 4.70
CA LEU A 104 6.20 -1.86 4.61
C LEU A 104 6.41 -3.35 4.33
N ILE A 105 5.72 -4.23 5.06
CA ILE A 105 5.78 -5.69 4.86
C ILE A 105 5.33 -6.04 3.43
N THR A 106 4.20 -5.49 2.99
CA THR A 106 3.67 -5.72 1.63
C THR A 106 4.67 -5.30 0.56
N THR A 107 5.27 -4.12 0.71
CA THR A 107 6.27 -3.59 -0.24
C THR A 107 7.51 -4.49 -0.31
N ILE A 108 8.03 -4.90 0.84
CA ILE A 108 9.21 -5.79 0.91
C ILE A 108 8.87 -7.17 0.36
N TRP A 109 7.72 -7.73 0.72
CA TRP A 109 7.30 -9.06 0.31
C TRP A 109 7.10 -9.17 -1.20
N LEU A 110 6.26 -8.30 -1.77
CA LEU A 110 6.02 -8.28 -3.22
C LEU A 110 7.27 -7.86 -4.00
N GLY A 111 8.04 -6.91 -3.46
CA GLY A 111 9.32 -6.52 -4.03
C GLY A 111 10.32 -7.68 -4.10
N SER A 112 10.36 -8.51 -3.05
CA SER A 112 11.21 -9.72 -3.03
C SER A 112 10.75 -10.77 -4.03
N LEU A 113 9.43 -10.95 -4.20
CA LEU A 113 8.88 -11.85 -5.22
C LEU A 113 9.21 -11.38 -6.64
N GLY A 114 9.04 -10.07 -6.92
CA GLY A 114 9.41 -9.49 -8.20
C GLY A 114 10.91 -9.57 -8.47
N PHE A 115 11.72 -9.28 -7.46
CA PHE A 115 13.17 -9.43 -7.56
C PHE A 115 13.59 -10.88 -7.86
N ALA A 116 12.97 -11.86 -7.20
CA ALA A 116 13.25 -13.28 -7.46
C ALA A 116 12.86 -13.69 -8.89
N ASP A 117 11.73 -13.18 -9.41
CA ASP A 117 11.30 -13.39 -10.79
C ASP A 117 12.34 -12.88 -11.79
N ASP A 118 12.75 -11.62 -11.64
CA ASP A 118 13.77 -10.99 -12.49
C ASP A 118 15.13 -11.67 -12.36
N TYR A 119 15.51 -12.05 -11.13
CA TYR A 119 16.77 -12.76 -10.90
C TYR A 119 16.84 -14.10 -11.66
N ILE A 120 15.75 -14.87 -11.64
CA ILE A 120 15.67 -16.14 -12.36
C ILE A 120 15.76 -15.90 -13.86
N LYS A 121 15.02 -14.91 -14.39
CA LYS A 121 15.04 -14.58 -15.82
C LYS A 121 16.42 -14.18 -16.32
N ILE A 122 17.16 -13.40 -15.55
CA ILE A 122 18.43 -12.83 -15.98
C ILE A 122 19.59 -13.77 -15.71
N PHE A 123 19.74 -14.26 -14.48
CA PHE A 123 20.91 -15.02 -14.06
C PHE A 123 20.81 -16.51 -14.40
N LYS A 124 19.60 -17.08 -14.34
CA LYS A 124 19.36 -18.48 -14.74
C LYS A 124 19.00 -18.62 -16.21
N LYS A 125 18.81 -17.47 -16.91
CA LYS A 125 18.39 -17.43 -18.33
C LYS A 125 17.10 -18.21 -18.61
N ASP A 126 16.24 -18.31 -17.61
CA ASP A 126 14.94 -18.94 -17.74
C ASP A 126 13.92 -17.87 -18.11
N LYS A 127 13.43 -17.91 -19.35
CA LYS A 127 12.48 -16.92 -19.88
C LYS A 127 11.14 -16.88 -19.13
N GLU A 128 10.74 -17.98 -18.50
CA GLU A 128 9.50 -18.07 -17.73
C GLU A 128 9.61 -17.36 -16.37
N GLY A 129 10.83 -17.24 -15.82
CA GLY A 129 11.08 -16.63 -14.53
C GLY A 129 10.59 -17.50 -13.36
N LEU A 130 10.03 -16.87 -12.34
CA LEU A 130 9.48 -17.57 -11.18
C LEU A 130 8.19 -18.31 -11.59
N HIS A 131 8.17 -19.61 -11.40
CA HIS A 131 7.03 -20.46 -11.75
C HIS A 131 5.72 -19.90 -11.16
N GLY A 132 4.63 -19.86 -11.95
CA GLY A 132 3.36 -19.24 -11.56
C GLY A 132 2.81 -19.72 -10.22
N LYS A 133 2.99 -21.01 -9.90
CA LYS A 133 2.60 -21.59 -8.60
C LYS A 133 3.26 -20.91 -7.40
N PHE A 134 4.55 -20.60 -7.49
CA PHE A 134 5.27 -19.92 -6.41
C PHE A 134 4.85 -18.45 -6.27
N LYS A 135 4.53 -17.78 -7.39
CA LYS A 135 3.96 -16.43 -7.36
C LYS A 135 2.62 -16.42 -6.60
N ILE A 136 1.72 -17.36 -6.96
CA ILE A 136 0.43 -17.47 -6.29
C ILE A 136 0.59 -17.81 -4.80
N ILE A 137 1.46 -18.75 -4.44
CA ILE A 137 1.71 -19.09 -3.03
C ILE A 137 2.21 -17.87 -2.25
N GLY A 138 3.14 -17.09 -2.84
CA GLY A 138 3.63 -15.86 -2.22
C GLY A 138 2.54 -14.80 -2.05
N GLN A 139 1.66 -14.63 -3.04
CA GLN A 139 0.55 -13.69 -2.99
C GLN A 139 -0.52 -14.11 -1.96
N VAL A 140 -0.88 -15.39 -1.94
CA VAL A 140 -1.81 -15.96 -0.94
C VAL A 140 -1.22 -15.82 0.46
N GLY A 141 0.07 -16.12 0.64
CA GLY A 141 0.77 -15.94 1.91
C GLY A 141 0.71 -14.50 2.42
N LEU A 142 0.95 -13.53 1.54
CA LEU A 142 0.81 -12.11 1.89
C LEU A 142 -0.64 -11.75 2.23
N GLY A 143 -1.61 -12.18 1.41
CA GLY A 143 -3.03 -11.92 1.66
C GLY A 143 -3.48 -12.48 3.01
N LEU A 144 -2.96 -13.65 3.39
CA LEU A 144 -3.18 -14.25 4.71
C LEU A 144 -2.57 -13.38 5.84
N ILE A 145 -1.32 -12.94 5.69
CA ILE A 145 -0.67 -12.06 6.67
C ILE A 145 -1.48 -10.78 6.85
N VAL A 146 -1.87 -10.12 5.77
CA VAL A 146 -2.66 -8.89 5.81
C VAL A 146 -4.02 -9.14 6.44
N GLY A 147 -4.78 -10.11 5.93
CA GLY A 147 -6.13 -10.42 6.43
C GLY A 147 -6.16 -10.82 7.90
N LEU A 148 -5.22 -11.69 8.34
CA LEU A 148 -5.11 -12.07 9.75
C LEU A 148 -4.66 -10.92 10.63
N THR A 149 -3.76 -10.06 10.17
CA THR A 149 -3.34 -8.88 10.95
C THR A 149 -4.50 -7.92 11.13
N LEU A 150 -5.30 -7.67 10.10
CA LEU A 150 -6.50 -6.84 10.18
C LEU A 150 -7.56 -7.46 11.12
N TYR A 151 -7.67 -8.78 11.14
CA TYR A 151 -8.57 -9.48 12.06
C TYR A 151 -8.07 -9.45 13.50
N LEU A 152 -6.80 -9.77 13.75
CA LEU A 152 -6.29 -9.98 15.11
C LEU A 152 -5.89 -8.68 15.82
N SER A 153 -5.49 -7.64 15.06
CA SER A 153 -4.99 -6.41 15.66
C SER A 153 -6.11 -5.60 16.33
N PRO A 154 -5.97 -5.25 17.62
CA PRO A 154 -6.93 -4.38 18.31
C PRO A 154 -6.90 -2.92 17.81
N GLN A 155 -5.85 -2.52 17.08
CA GLN A 155 -5.73 -1.17 16.51
C GLN A 155 -6.57 -0.99 15.24
N VAL A 156 -7.09 -2.07 14.68
CA VAL A 156 -7.94 -2.04 13.48
C VAL A 156 -9.39 -1.93 13.93
N VAL A 157 -9.90 -0.72 13.94
CA VAL A 157 -11.27 -0.37 14.34
C VAL A 157 -11.89 0.56 13.31
N ILE A 158 -13.20 0.48 13.18
CA ILE A 158 -14.02 1.42 12.42
C ILE A 158 -14.65 2.38 13.42
N ARG A 159 -14.68 3.65 13.10
CA ARG A 159 -15.32 4.67 13.91
C ARG A 159 -16.69 4.97 13.36
N GLU A 160 -17.72 4.71 14.15
CA GLU A 160 -19.09 4.99 13.78
C GLU A 160 -19.55 6.33 14.37
N ASN A 161 -20.41 7.01 13.60
CA ASN A 161 -21.12 8.19 14.08
C ASN A 161 -22.30 7.74 14.94
N ILE A 162 -22.50 8.40 16.07
CA ILE A 162 -23.66 8.16 16.95
C ILE A 162 -24.59 9.34 16.83
N GLU A 163 -25.86 9.08 16.59
CA GLU A 163 -26.93 10.06 16.69
C GLU A 163 -27.40 10.15 18.14
N ILE A 164 -27.24 11.32 18.74
CA ILE A 164 -27.71 11.61 20.11
C ILE A 164 -28.90 12.57 20.01
N GLU A 165 -30.05 12.15 20.49
CA GLU A 165 -31.22 13.00 20.60
C GLU A 165 -31.08 13.89 21.84
N LYS A 166 -30.99 15.20 21.61
CA LYS A 166 -30.95 16.21 22.69
C LYS A 166 -32.33 16.37 23.35
N PRO A 167 -32.38 16.86 24.60
CA PRO A 167 -33.65 17.13 25.30
C PRO A 167 -34.58 18.10 24.59
N ASP A 168 -34.06 18.86 23.63
CA ASP A 168 -34.79 19.80 22.79
C ASP A 168 -35.33 19.17 21.50
N GLY A 169 -35.20 17.86 21.31
CA GLY A 169 -35.65 17.13 20.14
C GLY A 169 -34.73 17.25 18.90
N GLN A 170 -33.57 17.89 19.04
CA GLN A 170 -32.61 18.00 17.97
C GLN A 170 -31.70 16.75 17.96
N ILE A 171 -31.45 16.20 16.77
CA ILE A 171 -30.52 15.10 16.57
C ILE A 171 -29.11 15.68 16.36
N GLU A 172 -28.23 15.44 17.29
CA GLU A 172 -26.80 15.74 17.13
C GLU A 172 -26.05 14.50 16.69
N VAL A 173 -25.37 14.59 15.53
CA VAL A 173 -24.51 13.52 15.05
C VAL A 173 -23.11 13.72 15.65
N VAL A 174 -22.76 12.88 16.61
CA VAL A 174 -21.40 12.86 17.16
C VAL A 174 -20.55 11.96 16.28
N HIS A 175 -19.62 12.58 15.55
CA HIS A 175 -18.76 11.87 14.63
C HIS A 175 -17.69 11.05 15.37
N ALA A 176 -17.42 9.84 14.85
CA ALA A 176 -16.36 8.95 15.34
C ALA A 176 -16.45 8.56 16.83
N ALA A 177 -17.66 8.58 17.44
CA ALA A 177 -17.83 8.41 18.87
C ALA A 177 -17.65 6.97 19.37
N LYS A 178 -17.77 5.97 18.50
CA LYS A 178 -17.68 4.56 18.89
C LYS A 178 -16.70 3.80 18.00
N GLU A 179 -15.68 3.22 18.62
CA GLU A 179 -14.75 2.32 17.94
C GLU A 179 -15.31 0.90 17.94
N ILE A 180 -15.56 0.36 16.75
CA ILE A 180 -16.12 -0.98 16.56
C ILE A 180 -15.17 -1.78 15.69
N LYS A 181 -14.97 -3.04 16.09
CA LYS A 181 -14.30 -4.02 15.25
C LYS A 181 -15.35 -4.71 14.37
N ALA A 182 -15.44 -4.29 13.13
CA ALA A 182 -16.42 -4.79 12.18
C ALA A 182 -15.77 -5.32 10.90
N THR A 183 -16.46 -6.23 10.24
CA THR A 183 -16.09 -6.81 8.93
C THR A 183 -16.60 -5.93 7.79
N GLN A 184 -16.41 -4.61 7.89
CA GLN A 184 -16.98 -3.67 6.93
C GLN A 184 -15.95 -3.16 5.93
N THR A 185 -16.38 -3.01 4.70
CA THR A 185 -15.61 -2.32 3.65
C THR A 185 -16.46 -1.22 3.05
N THR A 186 -15.85 -0.04 2.86
CA THR A 186 -16.53 1.08 2.21
C THR A 186 -16.67 0.80 0.72
N ILE A 187 -17.90 0.79 0.24
CA ILE A 187 -18.22 0.65 -1.19
C ILE A 187 -18.84 1.96 -1.69
N PRO A 188 -18.22 2.65 -2.65
CA PRO A 188 -18.80 3.84 -3.24
C PRO A 188 -20.12 3.52 -3.97
N PHE A 189 -21.03 4.49 -4.03
CA PHE A 189 -22.31 4.43 -4.72
C PHE A 189 -23.44 3.67 -4.02
N PHE A 190 -23.21 3.07 -2.86
CA PHE A 190 -24.27 2.48 -2.03
C PHE A 190 -24.76 3.52 -0.99
N LYS A 191 -26.07 3.49 -0.68
CA LYS A 191 -26.70 4.45 0.22
C LYS A 191 -26.08 4.49 1.63
N SER A 192 -25.63 3.33 2.14
CA SER A 192 -24.97 3.20 3.44
C SER A 192 -23.44 3.38 3.36
N ASN A 193 -22.86 3.43 2.16
CA ASN A 193 -21.43 3.43 1.88
C ASN A 193 -20.62 2.29 2.56
N ASN A 194 -21.28 1.43 3.31
CA ASN A 194 -20.67 0.33 4.05
C ASN A 194 -21.27 -1.00 3.59
N PHE A 195 -20.39 -1.98 3.46
CA PHE A 195 -20.74 -3.34 3.14
C PHE A 195 -20.14 -4.26 4.21
N ASP A 196 -21.04 -4.90 5.00
CA ASP A 196 -20.62 -5.82 6.04
C ASP A 196 -20.60 -7.25 5.49
N TYR A 197 -19.46 -7.92 5.60
CA TYR A 197 -19.34 -9.31 5.17
C TYR A 197 -20.13 -10.27 6.06
N ALA A 198 -20.42 -9.90 7.31
CA ALA A 198 -21.26 -10.69 8.20
C ALA A 198 -22.70 -10.77 7.69
N ASP A 199 -23.21 -9.76 7.00
CA ASP A 199 -24.56 -9.74 6.43
C ASP A 199 -24.72 -10.80 5.32
N LEU A 200 -23.66 -11.05 4.53
CA LEU A 200 -23.70 -12.09 3.48
C LEU A 200 -23.87 -13.50 4.04
N VAL A 201 -23.40 -13.72 5.26
CA VAL A 201 -23.44 -15.01 5.95
C VAL A 201 -24.43 -15.00 7.12
N GLY A 202 -25.34 -14.03 7.14
CA GLY A 202 -26.35 -13.84 8.19
C GLY A 202 -27.23 -15.08 8.43
N PHE A 203 -27.37 -15.96 7.42
CA PHE A 203 -28.08 -17.23 7.54
C PHE A 203 -27.42 -18.19 8.55
N MET A 204 -26.16 -17.96 8.96
CA MET A 204 -25.45 -18.76 9.97
C MET A 204 -25.78 -18.36 11.43
N GLY A 205 -26.65 -17.37 11.65
CA GLY A 205 -27.11 -16.96 12.98
C GLY A 205 -25.97 -16.51 13.89
N GLU A 206 -25.80 -17.15 15.04
CA GLU A 206 -24.77 -16.78 16.04
C GLU A 206 -23.33 -16.85 15.51
N HIS A 207 -23.08 -17.61 14.46
CA HIS A 207 -21.75 -17.75 13.86
C HIS A 207 -21.50 -16.77 12.70
N ALA A 208 -22.46 -15.93 12.35
CA ALA A 208 -22.36 -15.00 11.22
C ALA A 208 -21.13 -14.08 11.32
N GLN A 209 -20.82 -13.55 12.50
CA GLN A 209 -19.67 -12.69 12.70
C GLN A 209 -18.32 -13.41 12.46
N THR A 210 -18.19 -14.64 12.97
CA THR A 210 -16.97 -15.44 12.73
C THR A 210 -16.83 -15.84 11.27
N ALA A 211 -17.94 -16.23 10.63
CA ALA A 211 -17.96 -16.56 9.21
C ALA A 211 -17.68 -15.32 8.35
N GLY A 212 -18.17 -14.13 8.73
CA GLY A 212 -17.86 -12.85 8.12
C GLY A 212 -16.36 -12.56 8.13
N TRP A 213 -15.67 -12.79 9.22
CA TRP A 213 -14.21 -12.63 9.29
C TRP A 213 -13.46 -13.62 8.39
N ILE A 214 -13.89 -14.87 8.32
CA ILE A 214 -13.29 -15.85 7.40
C ILE A 214 -13.48 -15.38 5.96
N LEU A 215 -14.68 -14.93 5.60
CA LEU A 215 -14.98 -14.40 4.27
C LEU A 215 -14.13 -13.16 3.95
N PHE A 216 -13.98 -12.24 4.92
CA PHE A 216 -13.13 -11.06 4.79
C PHE A 216 -11.67 -11.44 4.48
N VAL A 217 -11.10 -12.43 5.18
CA VAL A 217 -9.73 -12.90 4.91
C VAL A 217 -9.61 -13.51 3.52
N ILE A 218 -10.59 -14.32 3.10
CA ILE A 218 -10.63 -14.93 1.75
C ILE A 218 -10.68 -13.83 0.68
N ILE A 219 -11.52 -12.82 0.86
CA ILE A 219 -11.63 -11.69 -0.08
C ILE A 219 -10.33 -10.87 -0.08
N THR A 220 -9.70 -10.66 1.07
CA THR A 220 -8.39 -9.98 1.15
C THR A 220 -7.32 -10.74 0.35
N ILE A 221 -7.27 -12.07 0.47
CA ILE A 221 -6.36 -12.91 -0.33
C ILE A 221 -6.66 -12.76 -1.82
N PHE A 222 -7.94 -12.80 -2.19
CA PHE A 222 -8.35 -12.63 -3.58
C PHE A 222 -7.94 -11.27 -4.15
N VAL A 223 -8.19 -10.19 -3.41
CA VAL A 223 -7.82 -8.81 -3.81
C VAL A 223 -6.31 -8.67 -3.97
N VAL A 224 -5.51 -9.12 -3.01
CA VAL A 224 -4.04 -9.07 -3.08
C VAL A 224 -3.54 -9.84 -4.30
N THR A 225 -4.07 -11.03 -4.54
CA THR A 225 -3.68 -11.87 -5.68
C THR A 225 -4.09 -11.23 -7.01
N ALA A 226 -5.33 -10.75 -7.12
CA ALA A 226 -5.85 -10.14 -8.34
C ALA A 226 -5.10 -8.84 -8.69
N VAL A 227 -4.91 -7.95 -7.71
CA VAL A 227 -4.21 -6.67 -7.94
C VAL A 227 -2.74 -6.90 -8.29
N SER A 228 -2.05 -7.81 -7.60
CA SER A 228 -0.65 -8.13 -7.89
C SER A 228 -0.47 -8.71 -9.30
N ASN A 229 -1.34 -9.62 -9.73
CA ASN A 229 -1.30 -10.17 -11.08
C ASN A 229 -1.73 -9.13 -12.13
N GLY A 230 -2.75 -8.33 -11.84
CA GLY A 230 -3.17 -7.23 -12.70
C GLY A 230 -2.06 -6.20 -12.92
N ALA A 231 -1.34 -5.83 -11.86
CA ALA A 231 -0.17 -4.94 -11.96
C ALA A 231 0.93 -5.53 -12.83
N ASN A 232 1.21 -6.83 -12.68
CA ASN A 232 2.22 -7.52 -13.50
C ASN A 232 1.81 -7.60 -14.98
N LEU A 233 0.53 -7.80 -15.29
CA LEU A 233 0.01 -7.76 -16.66
C LEU A 233 0.07 -6.35 -17.26
N ASN A 234 -0.14 -5.32 -16.43
CA ASN A 234 -0.09 -3.93 -16.83
C ASN A 234 1.33 -3.43 -17.16
N ASP A 235 2.36 -4.17 -16.75
CA ASP A 235 3.77 -3.84 -17.02
C ASP A 235 4.25 -4.36 -18.40
N GLY A 236 3.36 -4.37 -19.37
CA GLY A 236 3.65 -4.81 -20.74
C GLY A 236 4.16 -3.69 -21.66
N MET A 237 3.81 -2.43 -21.38
CA MET A 237 4.15 -1.26 -22.21
C MET A 237 4.93 -0.23 -21.41
N ASP A 238 5.86 0.46 -22.10
CA ASP A 238 6.72 1.47 -21.47
C ASP A 238 5.90 2.61 -20.87
N GLY A 239 6.13 2.87 -19.58
CA GLY A 239 5.46 3.94 -18.82
C GLY A 239 4.04 3.61 -18.34
N MET A 240 3.40 2.54 -18.78
CA MET A 240 2.01 2.23 -18.44
C MET A 240 1.85 1.88 -16.95
N ALA A 241 2.69 0.99 -16.42
CA ALA A 241 2.66 0.63 -15.00
C ALA A 241 3.00 1.83 -14.11
N ALA A 242 4.02 2.63 -14.48
CA ALA A 242 4.41 3.83 -13.74
C ALA A 242 3.30 4.90 -13.78
N GLY A 243 2.71 5.15 -14.94
CA GLY A 243 1.62 6.13 -15.11
C GLY A 243 0.38 5.76 -14.30
N ASN A 244 -0.08 4.51 -14.40
CA ASN A 244 -1.23 4.04 -13.63
C ASN A 244 -0.95 4.09 -12.12
N SER A 245 0.24 3.69 -11.68
CA SER A 245 0.64 3.76 -10.27
C SER A 245 0.67 5.20 -9.76
N ALA A 246 1.13 6.15 -10.58
CA ALA A 246 1.15 7.57 -10.23
C ALA A 246 -0.28 8.13 -10.05
N ILE A 247 -1.20 7.80 -10.98
CA ILE A 247 -2.61 8.23 -10.90
C ILE A 247 -3.28 7.64 -9.65
N ILE A 248 -3.12 6.32 -9.43
CA ILE A 248 -3.70 5.63 -8.26
C ILE A 248 -3.12 6.22 -6.97
N GLY A 249 -1.80 6.37 -6.88
CA GLY A 249 -1.12 6.90 -5.70
C GLY A 249 -1.54 8.35 -5.39
N LEU A 250 -1.64 9.20 -6.41
CA LEU A 250 -2.10 10.58 -6.26
C LEU A 250 -3.55 10.64 -5.78
N THR A 251 -4.44 9.84 -6.39
CA THR A 251 -5.87 9.79 -6.02
C THR A 251 -6.04 9.32 -4.57
N LEU A 252 -5.38 8.23 -4.18
CA LEU A 252 -5.43 7.73 -2.80
C LEU A 252 -4.82 8.73 -1.82
N GLY A 253 -3.75 9.43 -2.20
CA GLY A 253 -3.12 10.47 -1.38
C GLY A 253 -4.06 11.65 -1.14
N ILE A 254 -4.76 12.13 -2.17
CA ILE A 254 -5.77 13.20 -2.05
C ILE A 254 -6.92 12.75 -1.16
N LEU A 255 -7.47 11.55 -1.39
CA LEU A 255 -8.57 11.03 -0.57
C LEU A 255 -8.17 10.89 0.90
N ALA A 256 -6.98 10.37 1.18
CA ALA A 256 -6.46 10.26 2.55
C ALA A 256 -6.27 11.64 3.21
N TYR A 257 -5.79 12.63 2.46
CA TYR A 257 -5.61 13.99 2.97
C TYR A 257 -6.95 14.67 3.28
N VAL A 258 -7.93 14.57 2.38
CA VAL A 258 -9.28 15.11 2.58
C VAL A 258 -9.97 14.44 3.78
N SER A 259 -9.85 13.11 3.88
CA SER A 259 -10.41 12.38 5.03
C SER A 259 -9.79 12.84 6.37
N LEU A 260 -8.48 13.03 6.41
CA LEU A 260 -7.79 13.54 7.59
C LEU A 260 -8.25 14.98 7.96
N SER A 261 -8.43 15.84 6.95
CA SER A 261 -8.90 17.22 7.13
C SER A 261 -10.32 17.26 7.70
N LEU A 262 -11.23 16.40 7.23
CA LEU A 262 -12.60 16.32 7.73
C LEU A 262 -12.65 15.87 9.20
N ILE A 263 -11.79 14.95 9.63
CA ILE A 263 -11.71 14.51 11.02
C ILE A 263 -11.27 15.68 11.92
N HIS A 264 -10.29 16.48 11.50
CA HIS A 264 -9.83 17.65 12.27
C HIS A 264 -10.86 18.78 12.35
N ILE A 265 -11.73 18.93 11.36
CA ILE A 265 -12.80 19.94 11.38
C ILE A 265 -13.94 19.51 12.31
N SER A 266 -14.15 18.23 12.49
CA SER A 266 -15.23 17.68 13.32
C SER A 266 -14.85 17.47 14.79
N GLU A 267 -13.58 17.59 15.16
CA GLU A 267 -13.14 17.59 16.56
C GLU A 267 -13.05 19.06 17.03
N PRO A 268 -13.99 19.55 17.85
CA PRO A 268 -13.80 20.83 18.51
C PRO A 268 -12.61 20.72 19.47
N THR A 269 -11.64 21.60 19.29
CA THR A 269 -10.49 21.81 20.19
C THR A 269 -10.93 22.18 21.61
#